data_faef1eac06a919a56516cf4e65c40e88
#
_entry.id   faef1eac06a919a56516cf4e65c40e88
#
_cell.length_a   1.000
_cell.length_b   1.000
_cell.length_c   1.000
_cell.angle_alpha   90.00
_cell.angle_beta   90.00
_cell.angle_gamma   90.00
#
_symmetry.space_group_name_H-M   'P 1'
#
loop_
_entity.id
_entity.type
_entity.pdbx_description
1 polymer ?
#
loop_
_entity_poly.entity_id
_entity_poly.type
_entity_poly.pdbx_seq_one_letter_code
_entity_poly.pdbx_strand_id
1 'polypeptide(L)'
;YRACGTDSFMLRPGLVLQLSQLPATNPLCMEFEIHDSPLIFGFMLTGSNHCCYRYGSLRGTTQLHTGGSNSITYLPDTAGTMMSKGGMRRLSIITDSKFLYPYLMESNIKIPQQLERVFECRKTAFQWIGTHNNRKMSLVADITTRAYSGFLHKLHMEIRTLELIEMQLIEYLSGNNTYDQTVPLSASDIRRIKEARELLVRDMENPPSLAQLAKMAGLGEKKLKTGFKQVFGLPVFEYFRNYRLGIARELLASGGMNVTEVGMYIGYQSLSHFSHEFFKRYGVTPKKFQRKR
;
A
#
# COMPACT_ATOMS: atom_id res chain seq x y z
N TYR A 1 -4.69 25.04 11.77
CA TYR A 1 -3.34 24.48 11.57
C TYR A 1 -3.19 23.27 12.49
N ARG A 2 -3.55 22.05 12.08
CA ARG A 2 -3.05 20.86 12.78
C ARG A 2 -1.70 20.53 12.15
N ALA A 3 -0.66 20.83 12.92
CA ALA A 3 0.72 20.50 12.61
C ALA A 3 0.88 18.99 12.30
N CYS A 4 1.91 18.68 11.52
CA CYS A 4 2.48 17.34 11.40
C CYS A 4 2.53 16.70 12.79
N GLY A 5 1.67 15.74 13.07
CA GLY A 5 1.52 15.11 14.38
C GLY A 5 1.89 13.64 14.29
N THR A 6 2.69 13.21 15.27
CA THR A 6 2.96 11.81 15.51
C THR A 6 2.63 11.50 16.96
N ASP A 7 1.59 10.69 17.16
CA ASP A 7 1.27 10.13 18.46
C ASP A 7 2.01 8.81 18.62
N SER A 8 2.71 8.63 19.76
CA SER A 8 3.50 7.42 20.03
C SER A 8 3.10 6.83 21.38
N PHE A 9 2.83 5.53 21.39
CA PHE A 9 2.39 4.78 22.56
C PHE A 9 3.33 3.60 22.80
N MET A 10 4.07 3.61 23.90
CA MET A 10 4.82 2.45 24.36
C MET A 10 3.85 1.48 25.03
N LEU A 11 3.56 0.36 24.34
CA LEU A 11 2.67 -0.68 24.85
C LEU A 11 3.37 -1.55 25.89
N ARG A 12 4.58 -2.00 25.57
CA ARG A 12 5.54 -2.68 26.46
C ARG A 12 6.98 -2.45 25.97
N PRO A 13 8.00 -2.84 26.75
CA PRO A 13 9.39 -2.82 26.28
C PRO A 13 9.54 -3.55 24.94
N GLY A 14 10.14 -2.90 23.96
CA GLY A 14 10.34 -3.44 22.61
C GLY A 14 9.11 -3.43 21.70
N LEU A 15 7.95 -2.86 22.14
CA LEU A 15 6.74 -2.74 21.31
C LEU A 15 6.16 -1.32 21.42
N VAL A 16 6.26 -0.57 20.34
CA VAL A 16 5.75 0.81 20.22
C VAL A 16 4.74 0.90 19.08
N LEU A 17 3.61 1.52 19.36
CA LEU A 17 2.61 1.88 18.37
C LEU A 17 2.72 3.37 18.05
N GLN A 18 2.77 3.72 16.77
CA GLN A 18 2.93 5.09 16.31
C GLN A 18 1.89 5.43 15.23
N LEU A 19 1.15 6.50 15.45
CA LEU A 19 0.21 7.06 14.47
C LEU A 19 0.78 8.37 13.95
N SER A 20 1.14 8.40 12.66
CA SER A 20 1.66 9.58 11.98
C SER A 20 0.62 10.16 11.03
N GLN A 21 0.46 11.48 11.08
CA GLN A 21 -0.44 12.22 10.20
C GLN A 21 0.29 13.43 9.60
N LEU A 22 0.28 13.50 8.27
CA LEU A 22 0.77 14.64 7.50
C LEU A 22 -0.42 15.34 6.82
N PRO A 23 -0.47 16.68 6.85
CA PRO A 23 -1.54 17.44 6.19
C PRO A 23 -1.47 17.33 4.66
N ALA A 24 -2.60 17.60 4.00
CA ALA A 24 -2.74 17.47 2.54
C ALA A 24 -2.12 18.63 1.74
N THR A 25 -1.63 19.66 2.40
CA THR A 25 -1.42 20.99 1.82
C THR A 25 -0.25 21.11 0.85
N ASN A 26 0.81 20.27 0.97
CA ASN A 26 1.91 20.26 0.00
C ASN A 26 2.61 18.89 -0.02
N PRO A 27 3.22 18.50 -1.15
CA PRO A 27 4.13 17.36 -1.15
C PRO A 27 5.27 17.62 -0.19
N LEU A 28 5.42 16.78 0.81
CA LEU A 28 6.54 16.84 1.74
C LEU A 28 7.67 15.96 1.21
N CYS A 29 8.83 16.54 1.01
CA CYS A 29 10.06 15.82 0.70
C CYS A 29 10.96 15.86 1.93
N MET A 30 11.35 14.69 2.43
CA MET A 30 12.22 14.53 3.59
C MET A 30 13.39 13.63 3.22
N GLU A 31 14.58 14.01 3.67
CA GLU A 31 15.72 13.11 3.67
C GLU A 31 15.70 12.28 4.95
N PHE A 32 16.11 11.04 4.87
CA PHE A 32 16.26 10.17 6.02
C PHE A 32 17.57 9.40 5.97
N GLU A 33 18.11 9.16 7.15
CA GLU A 33 19.24 8.29 7.36
C GLU A 33 18.97 7.43 8.59
N ILE A 34 19.12 6.12 8.45
CA ILE A 34 18.82 5.13 9.47
C ILE A 34 20.09 4.30 9.68
N HIS A 35 20.68 4.37 10.87
CA HIS A 35 21.85 3.56 11.25
C HIS A 35 21.40 2.22 11.82
N ASP A 36 20.57 2.25 12.87
CA ASP A 36 19.96 1.07 13.46
C ASP A 36 18.48 1.07 13.17
N SER A 37 17.98 -0.03 12.65
CA SER A 37 16.55 -0.15 12.29
C SER A 37 15.84 -1.14 13.20
N PRO A 38 14.73 -0.75 13.82
CA PRO A 38 13.77 -1.71 14.34
C PRO A 38 13.07 -2.44 13.19
N LEU A 39 12.40 -3.55 13.50
CA LEU A 39 11.46 -4.15 12.59
C LEU A 39 10.13 -3.38 12.68
N ILE A 40 9.65 -2.88 11.54
CA ILE A 40 8.46 -2.02 11.48
C ILE A 40 7.37 -2.72 10.66
N PHE A 41 6.19 -2.87 11.26
CA PHE A 41 4.96 -3.26 10.60
C PHE A 41 4.15 -1.98 10.30
N GLY A 42 4.08 -1.61 9.03
CA GLY A 42 3.47 -0.35 8.58
C GLY A 42 2.11 -0.57 7.92
N PHE A 43 1.16 0.32 8.20
CA PHE A 43 -0.18 0.34 7.59
C PHE A 43 -0.44 1.74 7.05
N MET A 44 -0.45 1.90 5.74
CA MET A 44 -0.79 3.16 5.09
C MET A 44 -2.31 3.28 5.00
N LEU A 45 -2.89 4.20 5.76
CA LEU A 45 -4.35 4.36 5.85
C LEU A 45 -4.86 5.27 4.73
N THR A 46 -4.21 6.40 4.53
CA THR A 46 -4.53 7.37 3.46
C THR A 46 -3.27 7.99 2.89
N GLY A 47 -3.38 8.59 1.71
CA GLY A 47 -2.28 9.24 1.02
C GLY A 47 -1.29 8.25 0.40
N SER A 48 -0.11 8.76 0.07
CA SER A 48 0.98 7.92 -0.44
C SER A 48 2.33 8.48 -0.04
N ASN A 49 3.32 7.61 0.11
CA ASN A 49 4.71 8.02 0.17
C ASN A 49 5.55 7.24 -0.85
N HIS A 50 6.53 7.90 -1.41
CA HIS A 50 7.48 7.38 -2.35
C HIS A 50 8.88 7.51 -1.75
N CYS A 51 9.50 6.38 -1.43
CA CYS A 51 10.85 6.31 -0.90
C CYS A 51 11.83 6.00 -2.03
N CYS A 52 12.89 6.79 -2.14
CA CYS A 52 14.01 6.55 -3.06
C CYS A 52 15.27 6.30 -2.22
N TYR A 53 15.85 5.11 -2.30
CA TYR A 53 17.00 4.71 -1.50
C TYR A 53 18.30 5.09 -2.19
N ARG A 54 19.14 5.91 -1.53
CA ARG A 54 20.42 6.40 -2.05
C ARG A 54 21.62 5.64 -1.51
N TYR A 55 21.47 5.02 -0.34
CA TYR A 55 22.51 4.27 0.34
C TYR A 55 21.94 3.00 0.99
N GLY A 56 22.80 2.01 1.28
CA GLY A 56 22.43 0.72 1.86
C GLY A 56 22.14 -0.36 0.82
N SER A 57 21.68 -1.53 1.26
CA SER A 57 21.42 -2.68 0.39
C SER A 57 20.25 -2.49 -0.61
N LEU A 58 19.42 -1.46 -0.39
CA LEU A 58 18.35 -1.07 -1.33
C LEU A 58 18.73 0.08 -2.26
N ARG A 59 20.01 0.48 -2.31
CA ARG A 59 20.47 1.59 -3.16
C ARG A 59 19.99 1.48 -4.59
N GLY A 60 19.47 2.59 -5.14
CA GLY A 60 18.97 2.68 -6.51
C GLY A 60 17.57 2.11 -6.71
N THR A 61 16.93 1.58 -5.66
CA THR A 61 15.54 1.14 -5.72
C THR A 61 14.59 2.24 -5.24
N THR A 62 13.33 2.12 -5.62
CA THR A 62 12.27 3.01 -5.19
C THR A 62 11.09 2.20 -4.67
N GLN A 63 10.42 2.70 -3.64
CA GLN A 63 9.29 2.04 -3.03
C GLN A 63 8.11 3.00 -2.89
N LEU A 64 6.94 2.57 -3.35
CA LEU A 64 5.70 3.32 -3.22
C LEU A 64 4.78 2.63 -2.20
N HIS A 65 4.38 3.38 -1.18
CA HIS A 65 3.32 2.99 -0.25
C HIS A 65 2.08 3.84 -0.53
N THR A 66 0.96 3.20 -0.76
CA THR A 66 -0.33 3.86 -1.03
C THR A 66 -1.34 3.52 0.05
N GLY A 67 -2.37 4.34 0.19
CA GLY A 67 -3.49 4.02 1.07
C GLY A 67 -4.05 2.63 0.76
N GLY A 68 -4.20 1.80 1.79
CA GLY A 68 -4.57 0.39 1.65
C GLY A 68 -3.38 -0.59 1.54
N SER A 69 -2.13 -0.12 1.54
CA SER A 69 -0.95 -0.99 1.62
C SER A 69 -0.50 -1.20 3.06
N ASN A 70 0.07 -2.38 3.34
CA ASN A 70 0.81 -2.66 4.55
C ASN A 70 2.24 -3.10 4.23
N SER A 71 3.15 -3.03 5.18
CA SER A 71 4.56 -3.37 4.96
C SER A 71 5.22 -3.96 6.19
N ILE A 72 6.17 -4.87 5.96
CA ILE A 72 7.16 -5.27 6.97
C ILE A 72 8.49 -4.70 6.50
N THR A 73 9.16 -3.91 7.34
CA THR A 73 10.31 -3.11 6.92
C THR A 73 11.43 -3.19 7.96
N TYR A 74 12.63 -3.47 7.50
CA TYR A 74 13.87 -3.43 8.26
C TYR A 74 14.95 -2.78 7.39
N LEU A 75 15.46 -1.62 7.78
CA LEU A 75 16.29 -0.74 6.93
C LEU A 75 17.58 -0.30 7.67
N PRO A 76 18.42 -1.21 8.15
CA PRO A 76 19.68 -0.83 8.77
C PRO A 76 20.60 -0.17 7.74
N ASP A 77 21.43 0.79 8.20
CA ASP A 77 22.42 1.50 7.39
C ASP A 77 21.84 1.95 6.03
N THR A 78 20.66 2.57 6.06
CA THR A 78 19.93 2.95 4.85
C THR A 78 19.65 4.45 4.85
N ALA A 79 19.94 5.12 3.73
CA ALA A 79 19.62 6.53 3.54
C ALA A 79 18.87 6.76 2.22
N GLY A 80 18.04 7.80 2.20
CA GLY A 80 17.26 8.13 1.02
C GLY A 80 16.40 9.37 1.18
N THR A 81 15.47 9.51 0.25
CA THR A 81 14.44 10.57 0.28
C THR A 81 13.06 9.94 0.31
N MET A 82 12.18 10.51 1.08
CA MET A 82 10.77 10.18 1.12
C MET A 82 9.95 11.37 0.64
N MET A 83 9.14 11.15 -0.39
CA MET A 83 8.16 12.13 -0.88
C MET A 83 6.76 11.67 -0.50
N SER A 84 6.05 12.46 0.30
CA SER A 84 4.66 12.23 0.67
C SER A 84 3.72 13.10 -0.16
N LYS A 85 2.60 12.53 -0.63
CA LYS A 85 1.55 13.23 -1.37
C LYS A 85 0.19 12.98 -0.75
N GLY A 86 -0.60 14.07 -0.59
CA GLY A 86 -2.02 14.01 -0.28
C GLY A 86 -2.38 13.43 1.09
N GLY A 87 -2.26 14.20 2.16
CA GLY A 87 -2.81 13.87 3.47
C GLY A 87 -2.49 12.46 3.97
N MET A 88 -1.23 12.17 4.27
CA MET A 88 -0.80 10.85 4.71
C MET A 88 -1.23 10.56 6.15
N ARG A 89 -1.88 9.41 6.35
CA ARG A 89 -2.07 8.80 7.67
C ARG A 89 -1.47 7.40 7.65
N ARG A 90 -0.60 7.13 8.61
CA ARG A 90 0.10 5.84 8.75
C ARG A 90 0.08 5.37 10.19
N LEU A 91 -0.30 4.11 10.40
CA LEU A 91 -0.05 3.39 11.63
C LEU A 91 1.25 2.59 11.46
N SER A 92 2.16 2.69 12.41
CA SER A 92 3.40 1.92 12.44
C SER A 92 3.51 1.19 13.77
N ILE A 93 3.76 -0.11 13.73
CA ILE A 93 4.10 -0.93 14.89
C ILE A 93 5.60 -1.15 14.81
N ILE A 94 6.31 -0.66 15.79
CA ILE A 94 7.76 -0.68 15.87
C ILE A 94 8.15 -1.73 16.92
N THR A 95 8.90 -2.74 16.49
CA THR A 95 9.37 -3.80 17.38
C THR A 95 10.88 -3.87 17.36
N ASP A 96 11.51 -4.13 18.52
CA ASP A 96 12.90 -4.57 18.51
C ASP A 96 12.97 -6.07 18.16
N SER A 97 14.16 -6.52 17.76
CA SER A 97 14.37 -7.93 17.40
C SER A 97 14.15 -8.86 18.60
N LYS A 98 14.42 -8.40 19.81
CA LYS A 98 14.26 -9.19 21.05
C LYS A 98 12.80 -9.46 21.39
N PHE A 99 11.89 -8.55 21.00
CA PHE A 99 10.47 -8.72 21.27
C PHE A 99 9.84 -9.90 20.53
N LEU A 100 10.18 -10.10 19.25
CA LEU A 100 9.62 -11.17 18.44
C LEU A 100 10.41 -12.48 18.52
N TYR A 101 11.66 -12.42 18.90
CA TYR A 101 12.56 -13.58 18.93
C TYR A 101 12.01 -14.77 19.74
N PRO A 102 11.45 -14.62 20.95
CA PRO A 102 10.88 -15.75 21.70
C PRO A 102 9.78 -16.48 20.95
N TYR A 103 8.87 -15.75 20.32
CA TYR A 103 7.73 -16.33 19.58
C TYR A 103 8.19 -17.13 18.35
N LEU A 104 9.31 -16.75 17.75
CA LEU A 104 9.82 -17.39 16.54
C LEU A 104 10.69 -18.61 16.85
N MET A 105 11.43 -18.58 17.95
CA MET A 105 12.32 -19.67 18.34
C MET A 105 11.58 -20.85 18.98
N GLU A 106 10.43 -20.63 19.61
CA GLU A 106 9.58 -21.67 20.17
C GLU A 106 8.79 -22.45 19.10
N SER A 107 8.74 -21.94 17.88
CA SER A 107 8.01 -22.57 16.79
C SER A 107 8.93 -23.46 15.94
N ASN A 108 8.50 -24.72 15.67
CA ASN A 108 9.12 -25.59 14.67
C ASN A 108 8.88 -25.09 13.22
N ILE A 109 8.52 -23.83 13.05
CA ILE A 109 8.24 -23.22 11.75
C ILE A 109 9.55 -22.72 11.16
N LYS A 110 9.84 -23.08 9.92
CA LYS A 110 10.97 -22.56 9.18
C LYS A 110 10.80 -21.06 8.95
N ILE A 111 11.57 -20.26 9.65
CA ILE A 111 11.58 -18.80 9.50
C ILE A 111 12.17 -18.46 8.13
N PRO A 112 11.54 -17.59 7.33
CA PRO A 112 12.14 -17.12 6.10
C PRO A 112 13.48 -16.44 6.33
N GLN A 113 14.45 -16.73 5.46
CA GLN A 113 15.82 -16.24 5.58
C GLN A 113 15.92 -14.70 5.77
N GLN A 114 14.99 -13.94 5.18
CA GLN A 114 14.94 -12.48 5.33
C GLN A 114 14.63 -12.05 6.77
N LEU A 115 13.68 -12.71 7.43
CA LEU A 115 13.37 -12.44 8.84
C LEU A 115 14.47 -12.97 9.77
N GLU A 116 15.04 -14.12 9.46
CA GLU A 116 16.18 -14.68 10.22
C GLU A 116 17.35 -13.68 10.28
N ARG A 117 17.66 -13.01 9.16
CA ARG A 117 18.68 -11.96 9.09
C ARG A 117 18.40 -10.75 9.99
N VAL A 118 17.12 -10.40 10.19
CA VAL A 118 16.71 -9.34 11.11
C VAL A 118 17.08 -9.71 12.54
N PHE A 119 16.85 -10.97 12.93
CA PHE A 119 17.14 -11.44 14.29
C PHE A 119 18.66 -11.64 14.54
N GLU A 120 19.40 -11.95 13.48
CA GLU A 120 20.87 -12.01 13.53
C GLU A 120 21.51 -10.61 13.48
N CYS A 121 20.72 -9.54 13.52
CA CYS A 121 21.18 -8.14 13.44
C CYS A 121 22.07 -7.89 12.21
N ARG A 122 21.84 -8.60 11.10
CA ARG A 122 22.59 -8.37 9.87
C ARG A 122 22.20 -7.05 9.22
N LYS A 123 23.19 -6.34 8.71
CA LYS A 123 23.02 -5.03 8.04
C LYS A 123 22.41 -5.12 6.62
N THR A 124 21.57 -6.10 6.38
CA THR A 124 20.90 -6.28 5.08
C THR A 124 19.46 -5.83 5.20
N ALA A 125 19.10 -4.76 4.51
CA ALA A 125 17.74 -4.24 4.51
C ALA A 125 16.75 -5.24 3.90
N PHE A 126 15.57 -5.27 4.47
CA PHE A 126 14.47 -6.10 4.04
C PHE A 126 13.19 -5.26 4.02
N GLN A 127 12.41 -5.41 2.95
CA GLN A 127 11.11 -4.78 2.85
C GLN A 127 10.15 -5.70 2.10
N TRP A 128 9.00 -5.90 2.71
CA TRP A 128 7.87 -6.61 2.11
C TRP A 128 6.64 -5.70 2.13
N ILE A 129 5.82 -5.76 1.07
CA ILE A 129 4.58 -4.98 0.98
C ILE A 129 3.44 -5.92 0.64
N GLY A 130 2.40 -5.85 1.45
CA GLY A 130 1.12 -6.51 1.27
C GLY A 130 -0.03 -5.53 1.10
N THR A 131 -1.25 -6.04 1.17
CA THR A 131 -2.48 -5.25 1.03
C THR A 131 -3.36 -5.38 2.26
N HIS A 132 -4.14 -4.34 2.54
CA HIS A 132 -5.16 -4.42 3.58
C HIS A 132 -6.31 -5.34 3.15
N ASN A 133 -6.84 -6.07 4.12
CA ASN A 133 -8.14 -6.72 4.02
C ASN A 133 -9.11 -6.07 5.04
N ASN A 134 -10.39 -6.41 4.95
CA ASN A 134 -11.42 -5.83 5.80
C ASN A 134 -11.13 -6.04 7.30
N ARG A 135 -10.55 -7.19 7.68
CA ARG A 135 -10.22 -7.50 9.08
C ARG A 135 -9.09 -6.59 9.60
N LYS A 136 -8.01 -6.42 8.83
CA LYS A 136 -6.92 -5.48 9.20
C LYS A 136 -7.43 -4.05 9.32
N MET A 137 -8.32 -3.61 8.41
CA MET A 137 -8.92 -2.28 8.49
C MET A 137 -9.79 -2.09 9.71
N SER A 138 -10.57 -3.12 10.10
CA SER A 138 -11.35 -3.10 11.35
C SER A 138 -10.45 -2.96 12.58
N LEU A 139 -9.37 -3.74 12.66
CA LEU A 139 -8.42 -3.68 13.78
C LEU A 139 -7.73 -2.31 13.88
N VAL A 140 -7.36 -1.73 12.74
CA VAL A 140 -6.79 -0.37 12.70
C VAL A 140 -7.82 0.66 13.17
N ALA A 141 -9.08 0.54 12.76
CA ALA A 141 -10.16 1.40 13.23
C ALA A 141 -10.34 1.29 14.74
N ASP A 142 -10.36 0.07 15.28
CA ASP A 142 -10.47 -0.20 16.73
C ASP A 142 -9.33 0.47 17.51
N ILE A 143 -8.09 0.40 17.02
CA ILE A 143 -6.93 1.06 17.65
C ILE A 143 -7.07 2.57 17.63
N THR A 144 -7.57 3.15 16.53
CA THR A 144 -7.65 4.60 16.35
C THR A 144 -8.89 5.22 16.99
N THR A 145 -9.87 4.40 17.39
CA THR A 145 -11.08 4.85 18.09
C THR A 145 -10.84 4.79 19.59
N ARG A 146 -10.96 5.93 20.28
CA ARG A 146 -10.81 6.00 21.75
C ARG A 146 -12.06 5.44 22.46
N ALA A 147 -12.27 4.12 22.37
CA ALA A 147 -13.41 3.46 23.00
C ALA A 147 -13.23 3.22 24.51
N TYR A 148 -11.99 3.22 24.99
CA TYR A 148 -11.63 2.90 26.36
C TYR A 148 -10.75 4.00 26.97
N SER A 149 -10.59 3.98 28.30
CA SER A 149 -9.70 4.88 29.04
C SER A 149 -8.81 4.10 30.02
N GLY A 150 -7.71 4.71 30.44
CA GLY A 150 -6.80 4.13 31.43
C GLY A 150 -6.13 2.83 30.96
N PHE A 151 -5.97 1.87 31.88
CA PHE A 151 -5.25 0.62 31.61
C PHE A 151 -5.95 -0.27 30.58
N LEU A 152 -7.29 -0.26 30.55
CA LEU A 152 -8.07 -1.02 29.56
C LEU A 152 -7.81 -0.54 28.15
N HIS A 153 -7.61 0.76 27.95
CA HIS A 153 -7.25 1.30 26.63
C HIS A 153 -5.88 0.79 26.18
N LYS A 154 -4.89 0.80 27.08
CA LYS A 154 -3.55 0.28 26.78
C LYS A 154 -3.57 -1.21 26.46
N LEU A 155 -4.30 -2.01 27.26
CA LEU A 155 -4.46 -3.44 27.06
C LEU A 155 -5.16 -3.73 25.71
N HIS A 156 -6.22 -2.99 25.39
CA HIS A 156 -6.94 -3.12 24.13
C HIS A 156 -6.03 -2.82 22.92
N MET A 157 -5.30 -1.70 22.96
CA MET A 157 -4.33 -1.36 21.91
C MET A 157 -3.27 -2.44 21.73
N GLU A 158 -2.76 -3.01 22.81
CA GLU A 158 -1.75 -4.05 22.76
C GLU A 158 -2.29 -5.33 22.10
N ILE A 159 -3.48 -5.80 22.49
CA ILE A 159 -4.11 -6.98 21.89
C ILE A 159 -4.29 -6.78 20.39
N ARG A 160 -4.86 -5.64 19.95
CA ARG A 160 -5.08 -5.35 18.52
C ARG A 160 -3.79 -5.20 17.75
N THR A 161 -2.75 -4.66 18.38
CA THR A 161 -1.43 -4.54 17.78
C THR A 161 -0.79 -5.90 17.53
N LEU A 162 -0.88 -6.83 18.50
CA LEU A 162 -0.38 -8.19 18.34
C LEU A 162 -1.15 -8.97 17.26
N GLU A 163 -2.47 -8.81 17.21
CA GLU A 163 -3.32 -9.40 16.15
C GLU A 163 -2.94 -8.88 14.75
N LEU A 164 -2.61 -7.59 14.62
CA LEU A 164 -2.12 -7.02 13.36
C LEU A 164 -0.76 -7.58 12.95
N ILE A 165 0.17 -7.76 13.90
CA ILE A 165 1.48 -8.38 13.64
C ILE A 165 1.28 -9.81 13.15
N GLU A 166 0.47 -10.61 13.86
CA GLU A 166 0.15 -11.99 13.50
C GLU A 166 -0.39 -12.07 12.07
N MET A 167 -1.40 -11.27 11.74
CA MET A 167 -2.00 -11.27 10.41
C MET A 167 -1.02 -10.89 9.30
N GLN A 168 -0.10 -9.96 9.55
CA GLN A 168 0.94 -9.61 8.57
C GLN A 168 1.96 -10.72 8.41
N LEU A 169 2.36 -11.36 9.49
CA LEU A 169 3.30 -12.49 9.44
C LEU A 169 2.67 -13.68 8.72
N ILE A 170 1.40 -14.02 8.99
CA ILE A 170 0.68 -15.08 8.26
C ILE A 170 0.64 -14.77 6.77
N GLU A 171 0.30 -13.55 6.36
CA GLU A 171 0.29 -13.15 4.95
C GLU A 171 1.67 -13.27 4.31
N TYR A 172 2.71 -12.82 5.01
CA TYR A 172 4.09 -12.91 4.57
C TYR A 172 4.56 -14.37 4.43
N LEU A 173 4.29 -15.22 5.43
CA LEU A 173 4.70 -16.62 5.47
C LEU A 173 3.92 -17.50 4.47
N SER A 174 2.67 -17.16 4.19
CA SER A 174 1.82 -17.90 3.23
C SER A 174 2.28 -17.76 1.79
N GLY A 175 3.37 -17.04 1.52
CA GLY A 175 3.89 -16.84 0.17
C GLY A 175 2.94 -16.07 -0.75
N ASN A 176 1.88 -15.46 -0.21
CA ASN A 176 1.02 -14.51 -0.93
C ASN A 176 1.80 -13.21 -1.24
N ASN A 177 3.05 -13.41 -1.62
CA ASN A 177 3.97 -12.39 -2.07
C ASN A 177 3.47 -11.81 -3.39
N THR A 178 2.54 -10.90 -3.30
CA THR A 178 2.25 -10.03 -4.44
C THR A 178 3.44 -9.10 -4.76
N TYR A 179 4.51 -9.13 -3.94
CA TYR A 179 5.65 -8.20 -4.03
C TYR A 179 7.05 -8.87 -4.00
N ASP A 180 7.16 -10.21 -4.01
CA ASP A 180 8.49 -10.88 -3.98
C ASP A 180 9.30 -10.76 -5.29
N GLN A 181 8.91 -9.85 -6.15
CA GLN A 181 9.67 -9.45 -7.32
C GLN A 181 9.73 -7.92 -7.42
N THR A 182 10.40 -7.25 -6.48
CA THR A 182 10.93 -5.93 -6.79
C THR A 182 12.01 -6.09 -7.85
N VAL A 183 11.60 -6.03 -9.12
CA VAL A 183 12.56 -5.87 -10.21
C VAL A 183 13.19 -4.51 -10.00
N PRO A 184 14.52 -4.41 -9.89
CA PRO A 184 15.16 -3.10 -9.82
C PRO A 184 14.75 -2.32 -11.07
N LEU A 185 14.01 -1.23 -10.87
CA LEU A 185 13.53 -0.38 -11.95
C LEU A 185 14.52 0.76 -12.13
N SER A 186 15.14 0.83 -13.31
CA SER A 186 15.90 2.00 -13.71
C SER A 186 14.97 3.22 -13.93
N ALA A 187 15.52 4.42 -13.95
CA ALA A 187 14.76 5.62 -14.31
C ALA A 187 14.08 5.49 -15.68
N SER A 188 14.72 4.79 -16.63
CA SER A 188 14.17 4.45 -17.95
C SER A 188 12.97 3.50 -17.83
N ASP A 189 13.04 2.48 -16.95
CA ASP A 189 11.93 1.56 -16.74
C ASP A 189 10.71 2.29 -16.15
N ILE A 190 10.94 3.15 -15.17
CA ILE A 190 9.86 3.96 -14.56
C ILE A 190 9.18 4.85 -15.60
N ARG A 191 9.95 5.49 -16.51
CA ARG A 191 9.41 6.28 -17.60
C ARG A 191 8.53 5.43 -18.52
N ARG A 192 9.04 4.28 -18.98
CA ARG A 192 8.31 3.35 -19.86
C ARG A 192 7.04 2.79 -19.20
N ILE A 193 7.05 2.56 -17.86
CA ILE A 193 5.87 2.13 -17.13
C ILE A 193 4.83 3.25 -17.06
N LYS A 194 5.24 4.52 -16.92
CA LYS A 194 4.34 5.67 -17.02
C LYS A 194 3.75 5.82 -18.41
N GLU A 195 4.56 5.63 -19.45
CA GLU A 195 4.10 5.59 -20.85
C GLU A 195 3.08 4.46 -21.07
N ALA A 196 3.34 3.26 -20.51
CA ALA A 196 2.38 2.15 -20.56
C ALA A 196 1.03 2.52 -19.92
N ARG A 197 1.03 3.26 -18.83
CA ARG A 197 -0.21 3.75 -18.22
C ARG A 197 -0.97 4.69 -19.15
N GLU A 198 -0.30 5.63 -19.82
CA GLU A 198 -0.93 6.52 -20.78
C GLU A 198 -1.53 5.75 -21.97
N LEU A 199 -0.80 4.76 -22.48
CA LEU A 199 -1.29 3.88 -23.55
C LEU A 199 -2.51 3.07 -23.13
N LEU A 200 -2.52 2.56 -21.88
CA LEU A 200 -3.61 1.75 -21.33
C LEU A 200 -4.92 2.53 -21.19
N VAL A 201 -4.85 3.79 -20.77
CA VAL A 201 -6.04 4.61 -20.52
C VAL A 201 -6.53 5.39 -21.73
N ARG A 202 -5.77 5.38 -22.83
CA ARG A 202 -6.10 6.10 -24.06
C ARG A 202 -7.38 5.60 -24.73
N ASP A 203 -7.56 4.28 -24.75
CA ASP A 203 -8.74 3.62 -25.30
C ASP A 203 -9.39 2.77 -24.19
N MET A 204 -10.51 3.27 -23.66
CA MET A 204 -11.24 2.58 -22.59
C MET A 204 -12.12 1.46 -23.13
N GLU A 205 -12.47 1.49 -24.38
CA GLU A 205 -13.32 0.49 -25.03
C GLU A 205 -12.53 -0.73 -25.45
N ASN A 206 -11.36 -0.53 -26.08
CA ASN A 206 -10.50 -1.58 -26.60
C ASN A 206 -9.09 -1.52 -25.99
N PRO A 207 -8.93 -1.80 -24.68
CA PRO A 207 -7.62 -1.73 -24.04
C PRO A 207 -6.67 -2.80 -24.59
N PRO A 208 -5.37 -2.48 -24.74
CA PRO A 208 -4.40 -3.47 -25.17
C PRO A 208 -4.27 -4.60 -24.13
N SER A 209 -4.04 -5.82 -24.63
CA SER A 209 -3.65 -6.95 -23.77
C SER A 209 -2.33 -6.66 -23.06
N LEU A 210 -2.03 -7.43 -22.00
CA LEU A 210 -0.77 -7.24 -21.27
C LEU A 210 0.45 -7.39 -22.18
N ALA A 211 0.44 -8.38 -23.05
CA ALA A 211 1.52 -8.62 -24.03
C ALA A 211 1.68 -7.45 -25.00
N GLN A 212 0.57 -6.95 -25.55
CA GLN A 212 0.58 -5.80 -26.44
C GLN A 212 1.10 -4.55 -25.71
N LEU A 213 0.60 -4.29 -24.51
CA LEU A 213 1.02 -3.14 -23.70
C LEU A 213 2.51 -3.20 -23.35
N ALA A 214 3.02 -4.38 -23.01
CA ALA A 214 4.44 -4.59 -22.74
C ALA A 214 5.29 -4.31 -23.98
N LYS A 215 4.88 -4.82 -25.15
CA LYS A 215 5.55 -4.57 -26.44
C LYS A 215 5.54 -3.08 -26.79
N MET A 216 4.40 -2.41 -26.65
CA MET A 216 4.27 -0.97 -26.95
C MET A 216 5.14 -0.11 -26.04
N ALA A 217 5.29 -0.49 -24.76
CA ALA A 217 6.14 0.21 -23.81
C ALA A 217 7.62 -0.20 -23.88
N GLY A 218 8.00 -1.15 -24.73
CA GLY A 218 9.38 -1.67 -24.83
C GLY A 218 9.85 -2.38 -23.55
N LEU A 219 8.94 -3.07 -22.87
CA LEU A 219 9.20 -3.82 -21.63
C LEU A 219 8.84 -5.31 -21.82
N GLY A 220 9.51 -6.19 -21.07
CA GLY A 220 9.03 -7.56 -20.93
C GLY A 220 7.77 -7.62 -20.06
N GLU A 221 6.84 -8.55 -20.32
CA GLU A 221 5.58 -8.69 -19.58
C GLU A 221 5.78 -8.80 -18.05
N LYS A 222 6.75 -9.60 -17.63
CA LYS A 222 7.10 -9.77 -16.23
C LYS A 222 7.51 -8.43 -15.61
N LYS A 223 8.36 -7.67 -16.31
CA LYS A 223 8.83 -6.36 -15.85
C LYS A 223 7.71 -5.33 -15.84
N LEU A 224 6.83 -5.34 -16.85
CA LEU A 224 5.65 -4.49 -16.87
C LEU A 224 4.71 -4.81 -15.70
N LYS A 225 4.35 -6.09 -15.49
CA LYS A 225 3.46 -6.53 -14.41
C LYS A 225 3.95 -6.06 -13.04
N THR A 226 5.19 -6.40 -12.72
CA THR A 226 5.78 -6.08 -11.41
C THR A 226 6.07 -4.60 -11.26
N GLY A 227 6.67 -3.98 -12.27
CA GLY A 227 6.99 -2.57 -12.26
C GLY A 227 5.76 -1.67 -12.26
N PHE A 228 4.70 -2.02 -12.99
CA PHE A 228 3.45 -1.25 -12.98
C PHE A 228 2.81 -1.24 -11.59
N LYS A 229 2.76 -2.40 -10.94
CA LYS A 229 2.29 -2.50 -9.56
C LYS A 229 3.19 -1.73 -8.59
N GLN A 230 4.50 -1.77 -8.81
CA GLN A 230 5.49 -1.04 -8.01
C GLN A 230 5.35 0.48 -8.16
N VAL A 231 5.05 0.99 -9.36
CA VAL A 231 4.93 2.44 -9.65
C VAL A 231 3.54 2.99 -9.30
N PHE A 232 2.48 2.22 -9.56
CA PHE A 232 1.08 2.67 -9.39
C PHE A 232 0.34 2.02 -8.23
N GLY A 233 0.95 1.08 -7.51
CA GLY A 233 0.37 0.41 -6.34
C GLY A 233 -0.65 -0.69 -6.66
N LEU A 234 -1.04 -0.86 -7.93
CA LEU A 234 -2.07 -1.80 -8.37
C LEU A 234 -1.61 -2.58 -9.61
N PRO A 235 -2.08 -3.83 -9.79
CA PRO A 235 -1.92 -4.54 -11.05
C PRO A 235 -2.52 -3.75 -12.23
N VAL A 236 -1.97 -3.92 -13.43
CA VAL A 236 -2.32 -3.17 -14.65
C VAL A 236 -3.83 -3.05 -14.86
N PHE A 237 -4.55 -4.18 -14.91
CA PHE A 237 -5.98 -4.17 -15.20
C PHE A 237 -6.86 -3.80 -14.00
N GLU A 238 -6.37 -3.95 -12.77
CA GLU A 238 -7.05 -3.43 -11.59
C GLU A 238 -6.96 -1.90 -11.55
N TYR A 239 -5.79 -1.33 -11.87
CA TYR A 239 -5.61 0.10 -12.06
C TYR A 239 -6.55 0.64 -13.14
N PHE A 240 -6.60 -0.02 -14.30
CA PHE A 240 -7.45 0.37 -15.41
C PHE A 240 -8.94 0.34 -15.06
N ARG A 241 -9.40 -0.74 -14.42
CA ARG A 241 -10.78 -0.83 -13.91
C ARG A 241 -11.10 0.32 -12.96
N ASN A 242 -10.21 0.61 -12.03
CA ASN A 242 -10.37 1.70 -11.07
C ASN A 242 -10.41 3.07 -11.73
N TYR A 243 -9.60 3.28 -12.76
CA TYR A 243 -9.62 4.49 -13.59
C TYR A 243 -10.95 4.68 -14.28
N ARG A 244 -11.44 3.65 -14.98
CA ARG A 244 -12.76 3.66 -15.67
C ARG A 244 -13.92 3.97 -14.71
N LEU A 245 -13.93 3.35 -13.54
CA LEU A 245 -14.96 3.62 -12.52
C LEU A 245 -14.84 5.04 -11.93
N GLY A 246 -13.63 5.61 -11.88
CA GLY A 246 -13.43 7.01 -11.51
C GLY A 246 -14.09 7.96 -12.51
N ILE A 247 -13.84 7.78 -13.80
CA ILE A 247 -14.48 8.54 -14.89
C ILE A 247 -16.00 8.36 -14.86
N ALA A 248 -16.51 7.12 -14.66
CA ALA A 248 -17.93 6.87 -14.54
C ALA A 248 -18.57 7.68 -13.40
N ARG A 249 -17.91 7.75 -12.25
CA ARG A 249 -18.40 8.53 -11.12
C ARG A 249 -18.52 10.03 -11.45
N GLU A 250 -17.53 10.58 -12.14
CA GLU A 250 -17.53 11.99 -12.57
C GLU A 250 -18.65 12.26 -13.59
N LEU A 251 -18.82 11.39 -14.60
CA LEU A 251 -19.87 11.52 -15.60
C LEU A 251 -21.28 11.37 -15.00
N LEU A 252 -21.49 10.43 -14.08
CA LEU A 252 -22.76 10.30 -13.36
C LEU A 252 -23.05 11.50 -12.44
N ALA A 253 -21.99 12.09 -11.87
CA ALA A 253 -22.09 13.29 -11.04
C ALA A 253 -22.38 14.54 -11.87
N SER A 254 -21.90 14.65 -13.10
CA SER A 254 -22.21 15.77 -14.01
C SER A 254 -23.64 15.76 -14.52
N GLY A 255 -24.28 14.58 -14.61
CA GLY A 255 -25.68 14.42 -15.01
C GLY A 255 -25.93 14.53 -16.52
N GLY A 256 -24.90 14.69 -17.33
CA GLY A 256 -25.03 14.82 -18.80
C GLY A 256 -25.27 13.50 -19.54
N MET A 257 -25.11 12.37 -18.89
CA MET A 257 -25.27 11.03 -19.46
C MET A 257 -26.06 10.13 -18.51
N ASN A 258 -26.87 9.23 -19.05
CA ASN A 258 -27.55 8.21 -18.26
C ASN A 258 -26.61 7.04 -17.93
N VAL A 259 -27.04 6.15 -17.02
CA VAL A 259 -26.21 5.01 -16.54
C VAL A 259 -25.73 4.11 -17.68
N THR A 260 -26.58 3.90 -18.70
CA THR A 260 -26.27 3.05 -19.86
C THR A 260 -25.20 3.70 -20.73
N GLU A 261 -25.39 4.98 -21.05
CA GLU A 261 -24.43 5.77 -21.82
C GLU A 261 -23.06 5.84 -21.13
N VAL A 262 -23.04 6.08 -19.82
CA VAL A 262 -21.80 6.08 -19.05
C VAL A 262 -21.11 4.71 -19.08
N GLY A 263 -21.87 3.62 -18.88
CA GLY A 263 -21.33 2.25 -18.94
C GLY A 263 -20.68 1.94 -20.27
N MET A 264 -21.32 2.31 -21.38
CA MET A 264 -20.80 2.15 -22.75
C MET A 264 -19.55 3.03 -22.96
N TYR A 265 -19.63 4.31 -22.62
CA TYR A 265 -18.54 5.27 -22.79
C TYR A 265 -17.24 4.83 -22.13
N ILE A 266 -17.32 4.23 -20.93
CA ILE A 266 -16.16 3.69 -20.22
C ILE A 266 -15.79 2.26 -20.67
N GLY A 267 -16.41 1.73 -21.74
CA GLY A 267 -16.06 0.46 -22.37
C GLY A 267 -16.57 -0.80 -21.66
N TYR A 268 -17.67 -0.75 -20.90
CA TYR A 268 -18.32 -1.95 -20.38
C TYR A 268 -19.34 -2.48 -21.38
N GLN A 269 -19.14 -3.71 -21.82
CA GLN A 269 -20.08 -4.42 -22.71
C GLN A 269 -21.34 -4.91 -21.96
N SER A 270 -21.28 -5.04 -20.63
CA SER A 270 -22.39 -5.47 -19.78
C SER A 270 -22.69 -4.46 -18.69
N LEU A 271 -23.90 -3.90 -18.71
CA LEU A 271 -24.38 -2.97 -17.68
C LEU A 271 -24.52 -3.61 -16.30
N SER A 272 -24.82 -4.90 -16.25
CA SER A 272 -24.87 -5.66 -15.00
C SER A 272 -23.50 -5.75 -14.38
N HIS A 273 -22.47 -6.03 -15.18
CA HIS A 273 -21.07 -6.07 -14.72
C HIS A 273 -20.60 -4.67 -14.29
N PHE A 274 -20.90 -3.64 -15.05
CA PHE A 274 -20.61 -2.25 -14.67
C PHE A 274 -21.25 -1.90 -13.32
N SER A 275 -22.55 -2.17 -13.16
CA SER A 275 -23.30 -1.87 -11.94
C SER A 275 -22.73 -2.62 -10.72
N HIS A 276 -22.35 -3.88 -10.90
CA HIS A 276 -21.71 -4.68 -9.85
C HIS A 276 -20.35 -4.11 -9.42
N GLU A 277 -19.46 -3.81 -10.37
CA GLU A 277 -18.13 -3.26 -10.09
C GLU A 277 -18.22 -1.85 -9.48
N PHE A 278 -19.15 -1.03 -9.92
CA PHE A 278 -19.40 0.29 -9.36
C PHE A 278 -19.90 0.19 -7.91
N PHE A 279 -20.87 -0.70 -7.66
CA PHE A 279 -21.38 -0.95 -6.31
C PHE A 279 -20.27 -1.49 -5.38
N LYS A 280 -19.48 -2.44 -5.85
CA LYS A 280 -18.35 -2.99 -5.09
C LYS A 280 -17.35 -1.91 -4.67
N ARG A 281 -17.15 -0.89 -5.50
CA ARG A 281 -16.19 0.19 -5.24
C ARG A 281 -16.77 1.32 -4.39
N TYR A 282 -18.02 1.71 -4.61
CA TYR A 282 -18.60 2.93 -4.02
C TYR A 282 -19.72 2.66 -3.01
N GLY A 283 -20.13 1.39 -2.80
CA GLY A 283 -21.18 1.01 -1.86
C GLY A 283 -22.61 1.38 -2.30
N VAL A 284 -22.75 1.97 -3.49
CA VAL A 284 -24.05 2.38 -4.07
C VAL A 284 -24.10 2.02 -5.54
N THR A 285 -25.31 1.68 -6.06
CA THR A 285 -25.46 1.41 -7.49
C THR A 285 -25.36 2.70 -8.30
N PRO A 286 -24.91 2.65 -9.59
CA PRO A 286 -24.84 3.83 -10.46
C PRO A 286 -26.15 4.63 -10.50
N LYS A 287 -27.29 3.94 -10.59
CA LYS A 287 -28.63 4.55 -10.62
C LYS A 287 -28.97 5.29 -9.31
N LYS A 288 -28.64 4.71 -8.15
CA LYS A 288 -28.82 5.37 -6.86
C LYS A 288 -27.86 6.54 -6.69
N PHE A 289 -26.65 6.42 -7.19
CA PHE A 289 -25.65 7.50 -7.15
C PHE A 289 -26.12 8.70 -7.95
N GLN A 290 -26.62 8.49 -9.18
CA GLN A 290 -27.13 9.54 -10.03
C GLN A 290 -28.39 10.23 -9.47
N ARG A 291 -29.29 9.49 -8.77
CA ARG A 291 -30.55 10.03 -8.19
C ARG A 291 -30.35 10.83 -6.89
N LYS A 292 -29.22 10.74 -6.23
CA LYS A 292 -28.94 11.49 -4.99
C LYS A 292 -28.59 12.97 -5.22
N ARG A 293 -28.82 13.42 -6.43
CA ARG A 293 -28.73 14.82 -6.85
C ARG A 293 -30.16 15.44 -6.95
#